data_7ef7002f42511a1b12200f520a9d1aec
#
_entry.id   7ef7002f42511a1b12200f520a9d1aec
#
_cell.length_a   1.000
_cell.length_b   1.000
_cell.length_c   1.000
_cell.angle_alpha   90.00
_cell.angle_beta   90.00
_cell.angle_gamma   90.00
#
_symmetry.space_group_name_H-M   'P 1'
#
loop_
_entity.id
_entity.type
_entity.pdbx_description
1 polymer ?
#
loop_
_entity_poly.entity_id
_entity_poly.type
_entity_poly.pdbx_seq_one_letter_code
_entity_poly.pdbx_strand_id
1 'polypeptide(L)'
;MPDNYQIADMFSLLSKLMDIHGEDSFKAKTYAAAAFNIEKLPVQLADVDPAKISTYKGIGASTSKKILEILQTGELKALTDIVARTPPGVIEMLSIKGIGPKKISTIWKEMEIESIGELLYACEENRLLLFKGFGEKTQANVKESIEFFLKHKDIHLYADVEAYALAVDKNLRTHFTDYRFELTGEFRRQMEIIHQLEWVTTTPLPVLSPIFTNNNFEVKEQSDSFLSVKGPENIVLQFHLATAENFGTRLFQTSASEEFLQTWGTVATVAEEQLLFEEKGVAFIPSCLREELVTGGIPDLVQASSIKGIIHSHSNWSDGGETIETMARHAQEQGFEYLVISDHSKSAGYANGLSVERIEAQHKYIDELNSKLNGFRIFKSIEADILGDGSLDYDDETLATFDLVIASVHSNLKMNEEKAMMRVMNAIENPYTTILGHMTGRLLLSRAGYPLDHKKIIDACVANSVVIELNAHPRRLDIDW
;
A
#
# COMPACT_ATOMS: atom_id res chain seq x y z
N MET A 1 23.42 -3.48 1.12
CA MET A 1 23.48 -3.68 -0.34
C MET A 1 22.05 -3.58 -0.87
N PRO A 2 21.84 -2.99 -2.05
CA PRO A 2 20.50 -2.90 -2.65
C PRO A 2 19.86 -4.29 -2.83
N ASP A 3 18.57 -4.39 -2.52
CA ASP A 3 17.78 -5.59 -2.77
C ASP A 3 17.29 -5.68 -4.22
N ASN A 4 16.65 -6.79 -4.58
CA ASN A 4 16.15 -6.98 -5.93
C ASN A 4 15.12 -5.93 -6.37
N TYR A 5 14.29 -5.44 -5.44
CA TYR A 5 13.30 -4.39 -5.75
C TYR A 5 14.00 -3.08 -6.09
N GLN A 6 14.97 -2.67 -5.27
CA GLN A 6 15.76 -1.46 -5.52
C GLN A 6 16.51 -1.53 -6.85
N ILE A 7 17.11 -2.70 -7.17
CA ILE A 7 17.79 -2.92 -8.46
C ILE A 7 16.77 -2.86 -9.61
N ALA A 8 15.61 -3.49 -9.47
CA ALA A 8 14.55 -3.48 -10.48
C ALA A 8 14.02 -2.06 -10.74
N ASP A 9 13.81 -1.27 -9.68
CA ASP A 9 13.37 0.12 -9.76
C ASP A 9 14.37 0.99 -10.53
N MET A 10 15.68 0.84 -10.27
CA MET A 10 16.72 1.55 -11.02
C MET A 10 16.66 1.24 -12.51
N PHE A 11 16.49 -0.02 -12.90
CA PHE A 11 16.36 -0.40 -14.31
C PHE A 11 15.02 0.06 -14.91
N SER A 12 13.93 0.00 -14.17
CA SER A 12 12.62 0.49 -14.59
C SER A 12 12.66 1.99 -14.88
N LEU A 13 13.23 2.77 -13.96
CA LEU A 13 13.40 4.22 -14.12
C LEU A 13 14.32 4.55 -15.30
N LEU A 14 15.46 3.89 -15.42
CA LEU A 14 16.37 4.06 -16.55
C LEU A 14 15.66 3.80 -17.88
N SER A 15 14.91 2.71 -18.01
CA SER A 15 14.14 2.39 -19.21
C SER A 15 13.13 3.48 -19.56
N LYS A 16 12.37 3.97 -18.57
CA LYS A 16 11.37 5.03 -18.77
C LYS A 16 12.01 6.35 -19.20
N LEU A 17 13.12 6.74 -18.58
CA LEU A 17 13.84 7.96 -18.94
C LEU A 17 14.46 7.86 -20.33
N MET A 18 15.01 6.71 -20.73
CA MET A 18 15.49 6.49 -22.11
C MET A 18 14.35 6.67 -23.14
N ASP A 19 13.15 6.15 -22.86
CA ASP A 19 11.99 6.36 -23.72
C ASP A 19 11.57 7.84 -23.78
N ILE A 20 11.61 8.57 -22.66
CA ILE A 20 11.31 10.02 -22.60
C ILE A 20 12.33 10.81 -23.44
N HIS A 21 13.60 10.49 -23.34
CA HIS A 21 14.65 11.12 -24.13
C HIS A 21 14.62 10.72 -25.60
N GLY A 22 13.93 9.65 -25.96
CA GLY A 22 13.90 9.10 -27.32
C GLY A 22 15.20 8.38 -27.68
N GLU A 23 15.90 7.82 -26.68
CA GLU A 23 17.09 7.02 -26.86
C GLU A 23 16.78 5.62 -27.39
N ASP A 24 17.84 4.80 -27.56
CA ASP A 24 17.75 3.43 -28.07
C ASP A 24 16.60 2.62 -27.45
N SER A 25 15.49 2.52 -28.19
CA SER A 25 14.28 1.83 -27.75
C SER A 25 14.48 0.33 -27.52
N PHE A 26 15.49 -0.28 -28.15
CA PHE A 26 15.81 -1.69 -27.91
C PHE A 26 16.46 -1.86 -26.54
N LYS A 27 17.40 -0.99 -26.18
CA LYS A 27 18.02 -0.99 -24.85
C LYS A 27 17.00 -0.65 -23.77
N ALA A 28 16.13 0.33 -23.98
CA ALA A 28 15.06 0.67 -23.05
C ALA A 28 14.18 -0.54 -22.74
N LYS A 29 13.72 -1.25 -23.77
CA LYS A 29 12.94 -2.49 -23.59
C LYS A 29 13.72 -3.59 -22.89
N THR A 30 15.01 -3.71 -23.15
CA THR A 30 15.88 -4.68 -22.48
C THR A 30 15.95 -4.41 -20.97
N TYR A 31 16.09 -3.13 -20.59
CA TYR A 31 16.10 -2.75 -19.18
C TYR A 31 14.74 -2.92 -18.51
N ALA A 32 13.62 -2.62 -19.19
CA ALA A 32 12.28 -2.90 -18.70
C ALA A 32 12.07 -4.40 -18.45
N ALA A 33 12.49 -5.25 -19.39
CA ALA A 33 12.42 -6.70 -19.24
C ALA A 33 13.32 -7.21 -18.09
N ALA A 34 14.50 -6.61 -17.94
CA ALA A 34 15.40 -6.95 -16.83
C ALA A 34 14.76 -6.58 -15.48
N ALA A 35 14.21 -5.37 -15.33
CA ALA A 35 13.49 -4.95 -14.13
C ALA A 35 12.41 -5.96 -13.73
N PHE A 36 11.52 -6.29 -14.67
CA PHE A 36 10.44 -7.25 -14.45
C PHE A 36 10.92 -8.64 -14.03
N ASN A 37 12.02 -9.13 -14.60
CA ASN A 37 12.55 -10.45 -14.24
C ASN A 37 13.29 -10.41 -12.89
N ILE A 38 14.02 -9.33 -12.59
CA ILE A 38 14.74 -9.17 -11.31
C ILE A 38 13.77 -9.13 -10.14
N GLU A 39 12.68 -8.37 -10.26
CA GLU A 39 11.63 -8.27 -9.24
C GLU A 39 11.04 -9.64 -8.86
N LYS A 40 10.95 -10.56 -9.82
CA LYS A 40 10.38 -11.91 -9.64
C LYS A 40 11.40 -12.99 -9.28
N LEU A 41 12.67 -12.64 -9.06
CA LEU A 41 13.67 -13.65 -8.69
C LEU A 41 13.45 -14.14 -7.25
N PRO A 42 13.43 -15.46 -7.03
CA PRO A 42 13.25 -16.03 -5.70
C PRO A 42 14.49 -15.92 -4.79
N VAL A 43 15.62 -15.42 -5.34
CA VAL A 43 16.90 -15.25 -4.63
C VAL A 43 17.35 -13.80 -4.74
N GLN A 44 17.96 -13.27 -3.70
CA GLN A 44 18.56 -11.95 -3.74
C GLN A 44 19.83 -11.96 -4.60
N LEU A 45 19.93 -11.05 -5.56
CA LEU A 45 21.11 -10.94 -6.44
C LEU A 45 22.39 -10.62 -5.67
N ALA A 46 22.26 -9.97 -4.52
CA ALA A 46 23.37 -9.70 -3.62
C ALA A 46 24.03 -10.98 -3.05
N ASP A 47 23.28 -12.08 -2.98
CA ASP A 47 23.74 -13.38 -2.45
C ASP A 47 24.19 -14.33 -3.57
N VAL A 48 24.06 -13.94 -4.84
CA VAL A 48 24.42 -14.76 -6.00
C VAL A 48 25.88 -14.53 -6.38
N ASP A 49 26.59 -15.64 -6.73
CA ASP A 49 27.92 -15.54 -7.33
C ASP A 49 27.89 -14.60 -8.57
N PRO A 50 28.71 -13.53 -8.59
CA PRO A 50 28.79 -12.59 -9.70
C PRO A 50 28.86 -13.23 -11.09
N ALA A 51 29.57 -14.36 -11.22
CA ALA A 51 29.70 -15.09 -12.50
C ALA A 51 28.38 -15.75 -12.96
N LYS A 52 27.43 -15.96 -12.05
CA LYS A 52 26.15 -16.63 -12.33
C LYS A 52 25.00 -15.66 -12.59
N ILE A 53 25.14 -14.36 -12.31
CA ILE A 53 24.05 -13.37 -12.48
C ILE A 53 23.52 -13.37 -13.91
N SER A 54 24.40 -13.46 -14.91
CA SER A 54 24.01 -13.48 -16.34
C SER A 54 23.29 -14.75 -16.79
N THR A 55 23.20 -15.79 -15.95
CA THR A 55 22.50 -17.02 -16.29
C THR A 55 21.00 -16.96 -16.00
N TYR A 56 20.56 -15.97 -15.24
CA TYR A 56 19.15 -15.78 -14.94
C TYR A 56 18.37 -15.26 -16.16
N LYS A 57 17.14 -15.75 -16.29
CA LYS A 57 16.26 -15.37 -17.41
C LYS A 57 16.10 -13.84 -17.49
N GLY A 58 16.33 -13.28 -18.66
CA GLY A 58 16.19 -11.84 -18.93
C GLY A 58 17.36 -10.98 -18.45
N ILE A 59 18.41 -11.56 -17.92
CA ILE A 59 19.65 -10.89 -17.50
C ILE A 59 20.77 -11.25 -18.47
N GLY A 60 21.00 -10.41 -19.48
CA GLY A 60 22.13 -10.57 -20.39
C GLY A 60 23.46 -10.05 -19.82
N ALA A 61 24.56 -10.30 -20.52
CA ALA A 61 25.91 -9.90 -20.06
C ALA A 61 26.04 -8.39 -19.78
N SER A 62 25.39 -7.52 -20.59
CA SER A 62 25.38 -6.07 -20.36
C SER A 62 24.61 -5.68 -19.10
N THR A 63 23.46 -6.30 -18.88
CA THR A 63 22.62 -6.08 -17.68
C THR A 63 23.31 -6.59 -16.43
N SER A 64 23.94 -7.78 -16.50
CA SER A 64 24.71 -8.35 -15.38
C SER A 64 25.83 -7.42 -14.92
N LYS A 65 26.58 -6.78 -15.85
CA LYS A 65 27.61 -5.81 -15.48
C LYS A 65 27.04 -4.61 -14.71
N LYS A 66 25.86 -4.14 -15.11
CA LYS A 66 25.17 -3.03 -14.43
C LYS A 66 24.61 -3.44 -13.05
N ILE A 67 24.13 -4.66 -12.93
CA ILE A 67 23.74 -5.21 -11.62
C ILE A 67 24.94 -5.26 -10.67
N LEU A 68 26.08 -5.71 -11.15
CA LEU A 68 27.32 -5.72 -10.36
C LEU A 68 27.79 -4.31 -9.98
N GLU A 69 27.65 -3.35 -10.88
CA GLU A 69 27.89 -1.93 -10.59
C GLU A 69 27.01 -1.46 -9.42
N ILE A 70 25.69 -1.72 -9.48
CA ILE A 70 24.74 -1.36 -8.41
C ILE A 70 25.10 -2.04 -7.08
N LEU A 71 25.41 -3.33 -7.11
CA LEU A 71 25.76 -4.08 -5.90
C LEU A 71 27.06 -3.59 -5.25
N GLN A 72 28.00 -3.08 -6.04
CA GLN A 72 29.30 -2.57 -5.56
C GLN A 72 29.26 -1.14 -5.10
N THR A 73 28.50 -0.28 -5.79
CA THR A 73 28.52 1.17 -5.58
C THR A 73 27.24 1.72 -4.95
N GLY A 74 26.15 0.96 -4.96
CA GLY A 74 24.81 1.42 -4.59
C GLY A 74 24.12 2.24 -5.70
N GLU A 75 24.80 2.51 -6.82
CA GLU A 75 24.33 3.41 -7.87
C GLU A 75 24.45 2.77 -9.26
N LEU A 76 23.66 3.28 -10.20
CA LEU A 76 23.75 2.95 -11.63
C LEU A 76 24.15 4.20 -12.41
N LYS A 77 25.39 4.32 -12.80
CA LYS A 77 25.93 5.49 -13.52
C LYS A 77 25.07 5.92 -14.71
N ALA A 78 24.59 4.97 -15.51
CA ALA A 78 23.72 5.28 -16.64
C ALA A 78 22.40 5.94 -16.23
N LEU A 79 21.88 5.59 -15.04
CA LEU A 79 20.70 6.24 -14.48
C LEU A 79 21.06 7.63 -13.94
N THR A 80 22.13 7.77 -13.19
CA THR A 80 22.60 9.05 -12.68
C THR A 80 22.84 10.05 -13.79
N ASP A 81 23.48 9.62 -14.89
CA ASP A 81 23.77 10.46 -16.06
C ASP A 81 22.50 10.96 -16.79
N ILE A 82 21.45 10.11 -16.90
CA ILE A 82 20.19 10.51 -17.55
C ILE A 82 19.32 11.36 -16.63
N VAL A 83 19.28 11.07 -15.33
CA VAL A 83 18.60 11.89 -14.30
C VAL A 83 19.17 13.30 -14.29
N ALA A 84 20.50 13.46 -14.31
CA ALA A 84 21.15 14.76 -14.26
C ALA A 84 20.77 15.71 -15.43
N ARG A 85 20.28 15.18 -16.54
CA ARG A 85 19.84 15.96 -17.73
C ARG A 85 18.32 15.93 -17.95
N THR A 86 17.56 15.42 -16.98
CA THR A 86 16.09 15.40 -16.99
C THR A 86 15.58 16.37 -15.94
N PRO A 87 14.72 17.34 -16.28
CA PRO A 87 14.11 18.20 -15.25
C PRO A 87 13.39 17.38 -14.18
N PRO A 88 13.54 17.71 -12.90
CA PRO A 88 12.93 16.93 -11.81
C PRO A 88 11.40 16.75 -11.96
N GLY A 89 10.69 17.79 -12.40
CA GLY A 89 9.25 17.70 -12.64
C GLY A 89 8.85 16.76 -13.77
N VAL A 90 9.72 16.57 -14.78
CA VAL A 90 9.50 15.58 -15.85
C VAL A 90 9.62 14.16 -15.31
N ILE A 91 10.56 13.94 -14.38
CA ILE A 91 10.67 12.65 -13.66
C ILE A 91 9.43 12.44 -12.77
N GLU A 92 9.01 13.49 -12.09
CA GLU A 92 7.81 13.47 -11.23
C GLU A 92 6.54 13.12 -12.02
N MET A 93 6.42 13.53 -13.29
CA MET A 93 5.30 13.17 -14.18
C MET A 93 5.15 11.65 -14.39
N LEU A 94 6.20 10.83 -14.18
CA LEU A 94 6.09 9.37 -14.22
C LEU A 94 5.17 8.80 -13.14
N SER A 95 4.90 9.54 -12.08
CA SER A 95 3.96 9.20 -11.01
C SER A 95 2.51 9.48 -11.39
N ILE A 96 2.25 10.26 -12.46
CA ILE A 96 0.90 10.62 -12.88
C ILE A 96 0.30 9.48 -13.69
N LYS A 97 -0.81 8.94 -13.19
CA LYS A 97 -1.54 7.86 -13.87
C LYS A 97 -2.11 8.33 -15.22
N GLY A 98 -2.01 7.50 -16.23
CA GLY A 98 -2.57 7.77 -17.56
C GLY A 98 -1.62 8.46 -18.54
N ILE A 99 -0.44 8.91 -18.08
CA ILE A 99 0.65 9.35 -18.95
C ILE A 99 1.86 8.44 -18.82
N GLY A 100 2.24 7.83 -19.92
CA GLY A 100 3.46 7.01 -19.97
C GLY A 100 4.63 7.79 -20.61
N PRO A 101 5.83 7.19 -20.65
CA PRO A 101 7.05 7.85 -21.13
C PRO A 101 6.91 8.58 -22.46
N LYS A 102 6.22 8.00 -23.44
CA LYS A 102 6.00 8.64 -24.74
C LYS A 102 5.16 9.92 -24.67
N LYS A 103 4.10 9.91 -23.84
CA LYS A 103 3.27 11.10 -23.61
C LYS A 103 4.05 12.16 -22.84
N ILE A 104 4.85 11.77 -21.85
CA ILE A 104 5.73 12.66 -21.10
C ILE A 104 6.77 13.29 -22.03
N SER A 105 7.32 12.51 -22.97
CA SER A 105 8.24 13.04 -23.99
C SER A 105 7.58 14.16 -24.81
N THR A 106 6.34 13.98 -25.28
CA THR A 106 5.58 15.01 -25.99
C THR A 106 5.31 16.22 -25.11
N ILE A 107 4.87 16.01 -23.87
CA ILE A 107 4.63 17.10 -22.90
C ILE A 107 5.89 17.93 -22.68
N TRP A 108 7.03 17.29 -22.45
CA TRP A 108 8.27 17.99 -22.20
C TRP A 108 8.84 18.65 -23.46
N LYS A 109 8.96 17.89 -24.56
CA LYS A 109 9.74 18.33 -25.72
C LYS A 109 8.95 19.17 -26.73
N GLU A 110 7.63 18.92 -26.85
CA GLU A 110 6.78 19.60 -27.81
C GLU A 110 5.91 20.68 -27.17
N MET A 111 5.52 20.50 -25.90
CA MET A 111 4.72 21.48 -25.15
C MET A 111 5.58 22.37 -24.24
N GLU A 112 6.87 22.05 -24.08
CA GLU A 112 7.84 22.75 -23.21
C GLU A 112 7.37 22.83 -21.75
N ILE A 113 6.71 21.77 -21.24
CA ILE A 113 6.20 21.68 -19.89
C ILE A 113 7.15 20.81 -19.06
N GLU A 114 7.67 21.35 -17.97
CA GLU A 114 8.69 20.71 -17.14
C GLU A 114 8.23 20.42 -15.69
N SER A 115 7.03 20.85 -15.33
CA SER A 115 6.47 20.61 -13.98
C SER A 115 5.03 20.11 -14.02
N ILE A 116 4.62 19.43 -12.94
CA ILE A 116 3.23 18.96 -12.78
C ILE A 116 2.25 20.12 -12.70
N GLY A 117 2.65 21.25 -12.08
CA GLY A 117 1.81 22.45 -12.00
C GLY A 117 1.55 23.06 -13.38
N GLU A 118 2.59 23.18 -14.24
CA GLU A 118 2.43 23.64 -15.63
C GLU A 118 1.56 22.68 -16.43
N LEU A 119 1.68 21.37 -16.20
CA LEU A 119 0.85 20.36 -16.86
C LEU A 119 -0.63 20.49 -16.44
N LEU A 120 -0.90 20.76 -15.16
CA LEU A 120 -2.26 21.01 -14.67
C LEU A 120 -2.86 22.25 -15.36
N TYR A 121 -2.11 23.34 -15.37
CA TYR A 121 -2.53 24.57 -16.04
C TYR A 121 -2.79 24.34 -17.54
N ALA A 122 -1.93 23.58 -18.22
CA ALA A 122 -2.14 23.23 -19.63
C ALA A 122 -3.40 22.37 -19.86
N CYS A 123 -3.77 21.53 -18.89
CA CYS A 123 -5.06 20.82 -18.94
C CYS A 123 -6.25 21.77 -18.78
N GLU A 124 -6.15 22.78 -17.92
CA GLU A 124 -7.20 23.77 -17.68
C GLU A 124 -7.45 24.65 -18.91
N GLU A 125 -6.37 25.02 -19.59
CA GLU A 125 -6.40 25.79 -20.83
C GLU A 125 -6.69 24.93 -22.09
N ASN A 126 -7.02 23.64 -21.94
CA ASN A 126 -7.27 22.70 -23.02
C ASN A 126 -6.08 22.53 -24.02
N ARG A 127 -4.86 22.87 -23.63
CA ARG A 127 -3.68 22.86 -24.48
C ARG A 127 -3.27 21.45 -24.92
N LEU A 128 -3.53 20.42 -24.09
CA LEU A 128 -3.20 19.06 -24.43
C LEU A 128 -3.97 18.56 -25.66
N LEU A 129 -5.19 19.07 -25.89
CA LEU A 129 -6.03 18.69 -27.04
C LEU A 129 -5.40 19.03 -28.39
N LEU A 130 -4.46 19.97 -28.43
CA LEU A 130 -3.76 20.38 -29.64
C LEU A 130 -2.70 19.37 -30.09
N PHE A 131 -2.37 18.39 -29.25
CA PHE A 131 -1.29 17.44 -29.52
C PHE A 131 -1.85 16.03 -29.78
N LYS A 132 -1.21 15.34 -30.74
CA LYS A 132 -1.60 13.98 -31.13
C LYS A 132 -1.48 13.01 -29.94
N GLY A 133 -2.53 12.26 -29.67
CA GLY A 133 -2.58 11.28 -28.57
C GLY A 133 -3.20 11.81 -27.26
N PHE A 134 -3.63 13.09 -27.26
CA PHE A 134 -4.35 13.71 -26.16
C PHE A 134 -5.75 14.10 -26.63
N GLY A 135 -6.73 13.25 -26.52
CA GLY A 135 -8.13 13.60 -26.71
C GLY A 135 -8.76 14.06 -25.38
N GLU A 136 -9.98 14.61 -25.41
CA GLU A 136 -10.72 15.12 -24.24
C GLU A 136 -10.69 14.17 -23.04
N LYS A 137 -10.99 12.89 -23.27
CA LYS A 137 -10.95 11.87 -22.21
C LYS A 137 -9.56 11.69 -21.59
N THR A 138 -8.50 11.78 -22.41
CA THR A 138 -7.13 11.66 -21.92
C THR A 138 -6.76 12.87 -21.08
N GLN A 139 -7.06 14.08 -21.55
CA GLN A 139 -6.81 15.31 -20.80
C GLN A 139 -7.56 15.33 -19.47
N ALA A 140 -8.85 14.97 -19.47
CA ALA A 140 -9.65 14.89 -18.24
C ALA A 140 -9.06 13.89 -17.23
N ASN A 141 -8.64 12.70 -17.69
CA ASN A 141 -8.02 11.71 -16.81
C ASN A 141 -6.64 12.18 -16.29
N VAL A 142 -5.86 12.87 -17.10
CA VAL A 142 -4.57 13.46 -16.68
C VAL A 142 -4.79 14.51 -15.62
N LYS A 143 -5.74 15.43 -15.86
CA LYS A 143 -6.12 16.47 -14.88
C LYS A 143 -6.53 15.87 -13.55
N GLU A 144 -7.48 14.94 -13.55
CA GLU A 144 -7.95 14.23 -12.36
C GLU A 144 -6.79 13.54 -11.61
N SER A 145 -5.88 12.89 -12.36
CA SER A 145 -4.74 12.21 -11.77
C SER A 145 -3.71 13.17 -11.16
N ILE A 146 -3.52 14.35 -11.77
CA ILE A 146 -2.65 15.40 -11.23
C ILE A 146 -3.27 16.00 -9.96
N GLU A 147 -4.55 16.35 -10.00
CA GLU A 147 -5.26 16.90 -8.83
C GLU A 147 -5.20 15.90 -7.67
N PHE A 148 -5.41 14.60 -7.96
CA PHE A 148 -5.25 13.55 -6.98
C PHE A 148 -3.81 13.48 -6.44
N PHE A 149 -2.79 13.48 -7.31
CA PHE A 149 -1.39 13.43 -6.91
C PHE A 149 -0.99 14.63 -6.04
N LEU A 150 -1.38 15.84 -6.44
CA LEU A 150 -1.07 17.06 -5.68
C LEU A 150 -1.75 17.09 -4.30
N LYS A 151 -2.96 16.53 -4.20
CA LYS A 151 -3.66 16.40 -2.93
C LYS A 151 -2.95 15.44 -1.96
N HIS A 152 -2.18 14.49 -2.49
CA HIS A 152 -1.54 13.42 -1.72
C HIS A 152 -0.01 13.51 -1.71
N LYS A 153 0.54 14.66 -2.06
CA LYS A 153 1.98 14.90 -2.05
C LYS A 153 2.51 14.89 -0.61
N ASP A 154 3.64 14.22 -0.41
CA ASP A 154 4.31 14.06 0.90
C ASP A 154 3.50 13.28 1.95
N ILE A 155 2.64 12.33 1.52
CA ILE A 155 1.94 11.40 2.39
C ILE A 155 2.26 9.95 2.02
N HIS A 156 2.22 9.07 3.00
CA HIS A 156 2.72 7.70 2.90
C HIS A 156 1.68 6.70 3.37
N LEU A 157 1.73 5.47 2.87
CA LEU A 157 0.98 4.38 3.48
C LEU A 157 1.63 3.96 4.80
N TYR A 158 0.84 3.54 5.77
CA TYR A 158 1.35 3.01 7.04
C TYR A 158 2.42 1.93 6.81
N ALA A 159 2.14 0.96 5.94
CA ALA A 159 3.06 -0.14 5.64
C ALA A 159 4.38 0.32 4.97
N ASP A 160 4.37 1.41 4.21
CA ASP A 160 5.58 1.92 3.55
C ASP A 160 6.54 2.56 4.58
N VAL A 161 6.02 3.06 5.70
CA VAL A 161 6.82 3.76 6.72
C VAL A 161 7.06 2.96 7.99
N GLU A 162 6.37 1.84 8.21
CA GLU A 162 6.43 1.06 9.45
C GLU A 162 7.85 0.61 9.80
N ALA A 163 8.54 -0.03 8.87
CA ALA A 163 9.91 -0.51 9.10
C ALA A 163 10.87 0.65 9.41
N TYR A 164 10.71 1.78 8.72
CA TYR A 164 11.50 2.97 8.94
C TYR A 164 11.19 3.60 10.31
N ALA A 165 9.92 3.77 10.68
CA ALA A 165 9.50 4.29 11.97
C ALA A 165 10.07 3.49 13.14
N LEU A 166 9.96 2.16 13.08
CA LEU A 166 10.47 1.25 14.10
C LEU A 166 12.01 1.27 14.17
N ALA A 167 12.69 1.39 13.03
CA ALA A 167 14.16 1.51 13.00
C ALA A 167 14.62 2.84 13.61
N VAL A 168 13.96 3.96 13.29
CA VAL A 168 14.23 5.28 13.88
C VAL A 168 13.98 5.24 15.40
N ASP A 169 12.83 4.72 15.84
CA ASP A 169 12.49 4.60 17.26
C ASP A 169 13.56 3.82 18.04
N LYS A 170 13.96 2.66 17.52
CA LYS A 170 15.01 1.83 18.09
C LYS A 170 16.34 2.59 18.18
N ASN A 171 16.74 3.30 17.13
CA ASN A 171 17.97 4.07 17.10
C ASN A 171 17.94 5.23 18.12
N LEU A 172 16.83 5.96 18.22
CA LEU A 172 16.64 7.04 19.19
C LEU A 172 16.76 6.53 20.63
N ARG A 173 16.06 5.46 20.97
CA ARG A 173 16.12 4.83 22.32
C ARG A 173 17.51 4.30 22.65
N THR A 174 18.24 3.82 21.66
CA THR A 174 19.62 3.32 21.85
C THR A 174 20.63 4.45 22.04
N HIS A 175 20.43 5.56 21.31
CA HIS A 175 21.33 6.71 21.38
C HIS A 175 21.08 7.59 22.61
N PHE A 176 19.84 7.72 23.03
CA PHE A 176 19.40 8.61 24.11
C PHE A 176 18.86 7.81 25.32
N THR A 177 19.71 6.99 25.94
CA THR A 177 19.32 6.07 27.03
C THR A 177 18.75 6.77 28.27
N ASP A 178 19.12 8.03 28.51
CA ASP A 178 18.69 8.82 29.67
C ASP A 178 17.35 9.54 29.45
N TYR A 179 16.77 9.43 28.24
CA TYR A 179 15.55 10.13 27.85
C TYR A 179 14.47 9.18 27.35
N ARG A 180 13.23 9.61 27.51
CA ARG A 180 12.07 8.84 27.01
C ARG A 180 11.78 9.23 25.56
N PHE A 181 11.39 8.21 24.77
CA PHE A 181 10.83 8.36 23.43
C PHE A 181 9.60 7.44 23.33
N GLU A 182 8.49 7.97 22.85
CA GLU A 182 7.32 7.18 22.46
C GLU A 182 6.80 7.65 21.10
N LEU A 183 6.63 6.70 20.17
CA LEU A 183 5.92 6.94 18.93
C LEU A 183 4.50 7.43 19.22
N THR A 184 4.04 8.42 18.45
CA THR A 184 2.75 9.06 18.64
C THR A 184 2.10 9.41 17.30
N GLY A 185 1.14 10.33 17.27
CA GLY A 185 0.50 10.80 16.05
C GLY A 185 -0.30 9.72 15.33
N GLU A 186 -0.41 9.91 14.03
CA GLU A 186 -1.12 9.01 13.12
C GLU A 186 -0.57 7.57 13.16
N PHE A 187 0.76 7.43 13.29
CA PHE A 187 1.38 6.12 13.35
C PHE A 187 0.95 5.32 14.59
N ARG A 188 0.91 5.93 15.77
CA ARG A 188 0.45 5.27 16.99
C ARG A 188 -1.05 4.99 16.97
N ARG A 189 -1.83 5.80 16.27
CA ARG A 189 -3.27 5.59 16.04
C ARG A 189 -3.56 4.54 14.98
N GLN A 190 -2.53 4.04 14.29
CA GLN A 190 -2.63 3.04 13.21
C GLN A 190 -3.46 3.54 12.02
N MET A 191 -3.31 4.83 11.68
CA MET A 191 -3.98 5.40 10.52
C MET A 191 -3.45 4.79 9.22
N GLU A 192 -4.30 4.59 8.25
CA GLU A 192 -3.95 4.00 6.95
C GLU A 192 -2.93 4.83 6.17
N ILE A 193 -2.99 6.13 6.38
CA ILE A 193 -2.18 7.15 5.71
C ILE A 193 -1.44 7.96 6.77
N ILE A 194 -0.16 8.16 6.55
CA ILE A 194 0.76 8.84 7.45
C ILE A 194 1.32 10.07 6.75
N HIS A 195 1.09 11.25 7.32
CA HIS A 195 1.64 12.52 6.84
C HIS A 195 3.03 12.80 7.42
N GLN A 196 3.27 12.35 8.64
CA GLN A 196 4.54 12.50 9.34
C GLN A 196 4.69 11.44 10.42
N LEU A 197 5.93 11.15 10.79
CA LEU A 197 6.22 10.28 11.94
C LEU A 197 6.48 11.15 13.16
N GLU A 198 5.83 10.83 14.26
CA GLU A 198 5.83 11.67 15.44
C GLU A 198 6.31 10.91 16.68
N TRP A 199 7.06 11.64 17.51
CA TRP A 199 7.50 11.16 18.84
C TRP A 199 7.21 12.19 19.91
N VAL A 200 6.88 11.71 21.10
CA VAL A 200 7.02 12.50 22.33
C VAL A 200 8.34 12.13 22.99
N THR A 201 9.11 13.12 23.41
CA THR A 201 10.40 12.88 24.05
C THR A 201 10.67 13.84 25.20
N THR A 202 11.41 13.37 26.21
CA THR A 202 11.96 14.22 27.28
C THR A 202 13.33 14.78 26.93
N THR A 203 13.88 14.51 25.73
CA THR A 203 15.18 15.03 25.30
C THR A 203 15.09 16.53 25.03
N PRO A 204 15.93 17.35 25.69
CA PRO A 204 15.96 18.80 25.43
C PRO A 204 16.38 19.11 23.99
N LEU A 205 15.80 20.15 23.39
CA LEU A 205 16.10 20.57 22.02
C LEU A 205 17.61 20.71 21.70
N PRO A 206 18.45 21.33 22.58
CA PRO A 206 19.88 21.45 22.30
C PRO A 206 20.65 20.13 22.27
N VAL A 207 20.08 19.07 22.84
CA VAL A 207 20.62 17.70 22.80
C VAL A 207 20.09 16.92 21.58
N LEU A 208 18.82 17.11 21.25
CA LEU A 208 18.14 16.39 20.16
C LEU A 208 18.53 16.90 18.76
N SER A 209 18.49 18.23 18.56
CA SER A 209 18.64 18.85 17.24
C SER A 209 19.97 18.52 16.53
N PRO A 210 21.14 18.49 17.22
CA PRO A 210 22.42 18.23 16.57
C PRO A 210 22.52 16.86 15.90
N ILE A 211 21.79 15.84 16.39
CA ILE A 211 21.85 14.51 15.74
C ILE A 211 21.28 14.52 14.33
N PHE A 212 20.25 15.32 14.11
CA PHE A 212 19.61 15.44 12.80
C PHE A 212 20.43 16.33 11.86
N THR A 213 20.89 17.48 12.33
CA THR A 213 21.68 18.41 11.51
C THR A 213 23.02 17.82 11.09
N ASN A 214 23.67 17.02 11.96
CA ASN A 214 24.91 16.32 11.63
C ASN A 214 24.72 15.14 10.66
N ASN A 215 23.49 14.64 10.48
CA ASN A 215 23.14 13.57 9.56
C ASN A 215 22.35 14.06 8.33
N ASN A 216 22.54 15.31 7.94
CA ASN A 216 21.97 15.92 6.74
C ASN A 216 20.44 15.98 6.69
N PHE A 217 19.76 16.02 7.85
CA PHE A 217 18.35 16.32 7.91
C PHE A 217 18.13 17.83 7.79
N GLU A 218 17.14 18.22 7.05
CA GLU A 218 16.69 19.61 6.94
C GLU A 218 15.77 19.93 8.11
N VAL A 219 16.13 20.94 8.93
CA VAL A 219 15.23 21.45 9.98
C VAL A 219 14.13 22.26 9.29
N LYS A 220 12.89 21.81 9.42
CA LYS A 220 11.70 22.48 8.86
C LYS A 220 11.20 23.55 9.82
N GLU A 221 11.07 23.19 11.07
CA GLU A 221 10.57 24.06 12.13
C GLU A 221 11.11 23.61 13.49
N GLN A 222 11.36 24.56 14.39
CA GLN A 222 11.72 24.26 15.77
C GLN A 222 11.23 25.34 16.73
N SER A 223 10.88 24.91 17.94
CA SER A 223 10.51 25.78 19.05
C SER A 223 10.92 25.14 20.38
N ASP A 224 10.64 25.80 21.50
CA ASP A 224 10.88 25.21 22.83
C ASP A 224 10.03 23.96 23.11
N SER A 225 8.99 23.72 22.32
CA SER A 225 8.03 22.63 22.51
C SER A 225 8.05 21.56 21.40
N PHE A 226 8.74 21.79 20.29
CA PHE A 226 8.86 20.79 19.23
C PHE A 226 10.03 21.02 18.28
N LEU A 227 10.41 19.94 17.57
CA LEU A 227 11.38 19.93 16.48
C LEU A 227 10.78 19.15 15.31
N SER A 228 10.75 19.75 14.12
CA SER A 228 10.37 19.08 12.87
C SER A 228 11.55 19.06 11.91
N VAL A 229 11.89 17.88 11.41
CA VAL A 229 13.00 17.67 10.47
C VAL A 229 12.56 16.80 9.30
N LYS A 230 13.15 17.00 8.14
CA LYS A 230 12.91 16.19 6.94
C LYS A 230 14.20 15.45 6.58
N GLY A 231 14.12 14.13 6.51
CA GLY A 231 15.23 13.25 6.18
C GLY A 231 15.35 12.97 4.68
N PRO A 232 16.36 12.19 4.28
CA PRO A 232 16.59 11.80 2.89
C PRO A 232 15.46 10.94 2.32
N GLU A 233 14.70 10.25 3.16
CA GLU A 233 13.53 9.44 2.76
C GLU A 233 12.28 10.29 2.44
N ASN A 234 12.42 11.61 2.42
CA ASN A 234 11.33 12.56 2.17
C ASN A 234 10.19 12.53 3.22
N ILE A 235 10.41 11.86 4.35
CA ILE A 235 9.48 11.76 5.46
C ILE A 235 9.80 12.84 6.49
N VAL A 236 8.76 13.52 6.99
CA VAL A 236 8.89 14.46 8.11
C VAL A 236 8.91 13.68 9.42
N LEU A 237 9.91 13.95 10.26
CA LEU A 237 9.98 13.45 11.64
C LEU A 237 9.71 14.63 12.58
N GLN A 238 8.69 14.49 13.41
CA GLN A 238 8.30 15.53 14.37
C GLN A 238 8.47 15.03 15.80
N PHE A 239 9.11 15.84 16.62
CA PHE A 239 9.39 15.55 18.03
C PHE A 239 8.67 16.57 18.91
N HIS A 240 7.72 16.10 19.71
CA HIS A 240 7.04 16.87 20.72
C HIS A 240 7.86 16.81 22.01
N LEU A 241 8.43 17.96 22.41
CA LEU A 241 9.27 18.04 23.59
C LEU A 241 8.39 18.12 24.85
N ALA A 242 8.69 17.28 25.81
CA ALA A 242 7.97 17.19 27.08
C ALA A 242 8.94 17.18 28.26
N THR A 243 8.42 17.53 29.43
CA THR A 243 9.08 17.24 30.70
C THR A 243 8.66 15.90 31.25
N ALA A 244 9.34 15.37 32.25
CA ALA A 244 8.93 14.13 32.92
C ALA A 244 7.51 14.23 33.49
N GLU A 245 7.12 15.42 34.00
CA GLU A 245 5.83 15.65 34.64
C GLU A 245 4.66 15.71 33.66
N ASN A 246 4.88 16.13 32.40
CA ASN A 246 3.82 16.30 31.40
C ASN A 246 3.91 15.33 30.23
N PHE A 247 4.79 14.35 30.30
CA PHE A 247 5.03 13.39 29.22
C PHE A 247 3.73 12.63 28.85
N GLY A 248 3.01 12.12 29.84
CA GLY A 248 1.75 11.41 29.63
C GLY A 248 0.66 12.30 29.01
N THR A 249 0.59 13.55 29.44
CA THR A 249 -0.33 14.54 28.86
C THR A 249 -0.03 14.78 27.38
N ARG A 250 1.24 15.01 27.06
CA ARG A 250 1.67 15.26 25.68
C ARG A 250 1.41 14.03 24.80
N LEU A 251 1.74 12.85 25.30
CA LEU A 251 1.51 11.58 24.59
C LEU A 251 0.03 11.35 24.30
N PHE A 252 -0.86 11.61 25.27
CA PHE A 252 -2.29 11.52 25.07
C PHE A 252 -2.79 12.50 24.02
N GLN A 253 -2.40 13.77 24.11
CA GLN A 253 -2.83 14.83 23.20
C GLN A 253 -2.40 14.58 21.74
N THR A 254 -1.22 14.03 21.53
CA THR A 254 -0.70 13.73 20.20
C THR A 254 -1.14 12.37 19.65
N SER A 255 -1.71 11.50 20.50
CA SER A 255 -2.22 10.17 20.12
C SER A 255 -3.73 10.10 20.05
N ALA A 256 -4.40 11.22 19.79
CA ALA A 256 -5.84 11.31 19.64
C ALA A 256 -6.20 12.31 18.55
N SER A 257 -7.36 12.15 17.93
CA SER A 257 -7.91 13.14 16.99
C SER A 257 -8.34 14.41 17.72
N GLU A 258 -8.49 15.49 16.98
CA GLU A 258 -9.05 16.74 17.52
C GLU A 258 -10.49 16.53 18.03
N GLU A 259 -11.28 15.73 17.35
CA GLU A 259 -12.67 15.42 17.72
C GLU A 259 -12.73 14.64 19.03
N PHE A 260 -11.88 13.63 19.18
CA PHE A 260 -11.76 12.90 20.44
C PHE A 260 -11.36 13.84 21.58
N LEU A 261 -10.36 14.69 21.40
CA LEU A 261 -9.88 15.63 22.41
C LEU A 261 -10.93 16.67 22.80
N GLN A 262 -11.70 17.18 21.85
CA GLN A 262 -12.83 18.08 22.13
C GLN A 262 -13.90 17.41 23.02
N THR A 263 -14.21 16.15 22.71
CA THR A 263 -15.16 15.38 23.50
C THR A 263 -14.60 14.97 24.87
N TRP A 264 -13.29 14.69 24.92
CA TRP A 264 -12.60 14.39 26.20
C TRP A 264 -12.65 15.59 27.16
N GLY A 265 -12.51 16.78 26.65
CA GLY A 265 -12.51 18.04 27.42
C GLY A 265 -11.14 18.35 28.05
N THR A 266 -11.16 18.85 29.30
CA THR A 266 -9.90 19.26 29.97
C THR A 266 -8.96 18.09 30.19
N VAL A 267 -7.70 18.26 29.81
CA VAL A 267 -6.62 17.29 29.99
C VAL A 267 -5.71 17.76 31.14
N ALA A 268 -5.60 16.95 32.19
CA ALA A 268 -4.71 17.24 33.32
C ALA A 268 -3.23 17.07 32.95
N THR A 269 -2.33 17.65 33.74
CA THR A 269 -0.89 17.43 33.60
C THR A 269 -0.48 16.17 34.35
N VAL A 270 -0.04 15.15 33.60
CA VAL A 270 0.36 13.85 34.14
C VAL A 270 1.64 13.34 33.52
N ALA A 271 2.44 12.62 34.29
CA ALA A 271 3.68 11.98 33.85
C ALA A 271 3.40 10.71 33.00
N GLU A 272 2.35 9.97 33.32
CA GLU A 272 1.96 8.74 32.63
C GLU A 272 0.54 8.88 32.07
N GLU A 273 0.37 8.52 30.81
CA GLU A 273 -0.90 8.63 30.06
C GLU A 273 -2.06 7.91 30.76
N GLN A 274 -1.79 6.76 31.36
CA GLN A 274 -2.77 5.94 32.09
C GLN A 274 -3.51 6.72 33.17
N LEU A 275 -2.84 7.66 33.84
CA LEU A 275 -3.43 8.45 34.93
C LEU A 275 -4.61 9.32 34.48
N LEU A 276 -4.65 9.76 33.21
CA LEU A 276 -5.77 10.54 32.68
C LEU A 276 -7.08 9.73 32.65
N PHE A 277 -6.99 8.45 32.39
CA PHE A 277 -8.13 7.55 32.37
C PHE A 277 -8.57 7.19 33.79
N GLU A 278 -7.62 6.96 34.68
CA GLU A 278 -7.85 6.69 36.10
C GLU A 278 -8.54 7.87 36.80
N GLU A 279 -8.09 9.11 36.55
CA GLU A 279 -8.71 10.33 37.08
C GLU A 279 -10.17 10.50 36.65
N LYS A 280 -10.49 10.09 35.40
CA LYS A 280 -11.88 10.10 34.89
C LYS A 280 -12.69 8.87 35.29
N GLY A 281 -12.07 7.87 35.90
CA GLY A 281 -12.74 6.61 36.28
C GLY A 281 -13.18 5.80 35.06
N VAL A 282 -12.50 5.90 33.93
CA VAL A 282 -12.78 5.15 32.70
C VAL A 282 -11.64 4.18 32.37
N ALA A 283 -11.95 3.12 31.64
CA ALA A 283 -10.93 2.20 31.16
C ALA A 283 -9.97 2.89 30.17
N PHE A 284 -8.73 2.40 30.10
CA PHE A 284 -7.75 2.90 29.13
C PHE A 284 -8.24 2.66 27.70
N ILE A 285 -8.38 3.72 26.95
CA ILE A 285 -8.75 3.65 25.52
C ILE A 285 -7.47 3.56 24.70
N PRO A 286 -7.23 2.47 23.94
CA PRO A 286 -6.11 2.37 23.00
C PRO A 286 -6.09 3.52 22.00
N SER A 287 -4.90 3.94 21.59
CA SER A 287 -4.73 5.09 20.66
C SER A 287 -5.47 4.90 19.32
N CYS A 288 -5.52 3.69 18.81
CA CYS A 288 -6.26 3.36 17.58
C CYS A 288 -7.79 3.54 17.70
N LEU A 289 -8.33 3.68 18.90
CA LEU A 289 -9.77 3.97 19.15
C LEU A 289 -10.02 5.43 19.53
N ARG A 290 -9.08 6.34 19.26
CA ARG A 290 -9.20 7.75 19.66
C ARG A 290 -9.44 8.68 18.46
N GLU A 291 -10.17 8.19 17.45
CA GLU A 291 -10.70 9.05 16.37
C GLU A 291 -11.99 9.71 16.80
N GLU A 292 -12.91 8.93 17.38
CA GLU A 292 -14.15 9.38 17.99
C GLU A 292 -14.29 8.83 19.40
N LEU A 293 -15.16 9.42 20.22
CA LEU A 293 -15.41 8.86 21.56
C LEU A 293 -16.18 7.55 21.46
N VAL A 294 -15.56 6.47 21.91
CA VAL A 294 -16.19 5.15 21.95
C VAL A 294 -17.32 5.16 23.00
N THR A 295 -18.56 4.98 22.54
CA THR A 295 -19.74 4.79 23.40
C THR A 295 -20.06 3.30 23.50
N GLY A 296 -20.19 2.76 24.70
CA GLY A 296 -20.60 1.36 24.91
C GLY A 296 -19.49 0.40 25.39
N GLY A 297 -18.33 0.92 25.73
CA GLY A 297 -17.18 0.14 26.21
C GLY A 297 -16.13 -0.11 25.14
N ILE A 298 -14.94 -0.50 25.59
CA ILE A 298 -13.82 -0.79 24.68
C ILE A 298 -14.02 -2.18 24.10
N PRO A 299 -14.05 -2.36 22.77
CA PRO A 299 -14.17 -3.66 22.16
C PRO A 299 -12.92 -4.53 22.41
N ASP A 300 -13.08 -5.83 22.31
CA ASP A 300 -11.95 -6.75 22.29
C ASP A 300 -11.24 -6.63 20.93
N LEU A 301 -10.04 -6.05 20.95
CA LEU A 301 -9.29 -5.76 19.73
C LEU A 301 -8.63 -7.04 19.19
N VAL A 302 -8.68 -7.20 17.86
CA VAL A 302 -7.97 -8.27 17.16
C VAL A 302 -6.47 -8.17 17.44
N GLN A 303 -5.90 -9.25 17.90
CA GLN A 303 -4.46 -9.41 18.12
C GLN A 303 -3.88 -10.33 17.05
N ALA A 304 -2.56 -10.24 16.79
CA ALA A 304 -1.89 -11.14 15.86
C ALA A 304 -2.13 -12.62 16.21
N SER A 305 -2.19 -12.96 17.51
CA SER A 305 -2.51 -14.31 17.99
C SER A 305 -3.97 -14.74 17.76
N SER A 306 -4.87 -13.81 17.47
CA SER A 306 -6.27 -14.10 17.15
C SER A 306 -6.47 -14.60 15.73
N ILE A 307 -5.50 -14.34 14.84
CA ILE A 307 -5.58 -14.73 13.43
C ILE A 307 -5.27 -16.21 13.31
N LYS A 308 -6.23 -16.99 12.81
CA LYS A 308 -6.15 -18.45 12.72
C LYS A 308 -5.78 -18.96 11.34
N GLY A 309 -5.99 -18.18 10.31
CA GLY A 309 -5.72 -18.57 8.94
C GLY A 309 -5.58 -17.39 8.00
N ILE A 310 -5.27 -17.68 6.76
CA ILE A 310 -5.12 -16.71 5.68
C ILE A 310 -6.27 -16.91 4.73
N ILE A 311 -6.99 -15.82 4.44
CA ILE A 311 -8.14 -15.79 3.54
C ILE A 311 -7.83 -14.81 2.40
N HIS A 312 -8.42 -15.03 1.22
CA HIS A 312 -8.29 -14.19 0.04
C HIS A 312 -6.83 -14.09 -0.43
N SER A 313 -6.25 -15.24 -0.77
CA SER A 313 -4.91 -15.31 -1.33
C SER A 313 -4.92 -16.05 -2.68
N HIS A 314 -4.04 -15.61 -3.60
CA HIS A 314 -3.94 -16.09 -4.96
C HIS A 314 -2.71 -16.97 -5.13
N SER A 315 -2.88 -18.06 -5.86
CA SER A 315 -1.80 -18.98 -6.19
C SER A 315 -1.32 -18.78 -7.64
N ASN A 316 -0.33 -19.55 -8.05
CA ASN A 316 0.15 -19.57 -9.43
C ASN A 316 -0.86 -20.20 -10.42
N TRP A 317 -2.03 -20.60 -9.97
CA TRP A 317 -3.15 -20.95 -10.85
C TRP A 317 -3.77 -19.71 -11.50
N SER A 318 -3.77 -18.55 -10.81
CA SER A 318 -4.12 -17.27 -11.42
C SER A 318 -2.88 -16.38 -11.58
N ASP A 319 -2.75 -15.33 -10.80
CA ASP A 319 -1.69 -14.33 -10.89
C ASP A 319 -0.72 -14.34 -9.68
N GLY A 320 -0.95 -15.23 -8.71
CA GLY A 320 -0.04 -15.41 -7.58
C GLY A 320 1.32 -15.98 -8.00
N GLY A 321 2.35 -15.71 -7.20
CA GLY A 321 3.73 -16.11 -7.48
C GLY A 321 4.07 -17.54 -7.08
N GLU A 322 3.34 -18.12 -6.12
CA GLU A 322 3.69 -19.36 -5.47
C GLU A 322 2.67 -20.48 -5.68
N THR A 323 3.13 -21.73 -5.53
CA THR A 323 2.22 -22.89 -5.59
C THR A 323 1.39 -22.99 -4.31
N ILE A 324 0.19 -23.58 -4.41
CA ILE A 324 -0.69 -23.83 -3.25
C ILE A 324 0.05 -24.64 -2.17
N GLU A 325 0.86 -25.61 -2.55
CA GLU A 325 1.66 -26.42 -1.62
C GLU A 325 2.69 -25.57 -0.85
N THR A 326 3.41 -24.68 -1.55
CA THR A 326 4.37 -23.76 -0.92
C THR A 326 3.68 -22.81 0.06
N MET A 327 2.55 -22.22 -0.36
CA MET A 327 1.75 -21.30 0.47
C MET A 327 1.23 -22.01 1.72
N ALA A 328 0.67 -23.21 1.58
CA ALA A 328 0.15 -23.99 2.69
C ALA A 328 1.24 -24.38 3.71
N ARG A 329 2.42 -24.82 3.22
CA ARG A 329 3.55 -25.14 4.08
C ARG A 329 4.02 -23.92 4.88
N HIS A 330 4.17 -22.77 4.25
CA HIS A 330 4.57 -21.54 4.93
C HIS A 330 3.51 -21.07 5.95
N ALA A 331 2.23 -21.14 5.60
CA ALA A 331 1.16 -20.81 6.53
C ALA A 331 1.18 -21.72 7.77
N GLN A 332 1.38 -23.02 7.57
CA GLN A 332 1.49 -23.99 8.67
C GLN A 332 2.76 -23.75 9.52
N GLU A 333 3.91 -23.43 8.92
CA GLU A 333 5.16 -23.09 9.62
C GLU A 333 5.01 -21.83 10.50
N GLN A 334 4.14 -20.90 10.10
CA GLN A 334 3.81 -19.70 10.88
C GLN A 334 2.77 -19.95 11.99
N GLY A 335 2.24 -21.15 12.10
CA GLY A 335 1.29 -21.54 13.14
C GLY A 335 -0.17 -21.28 12.80
N PHE A 336 -0.50 -20.98 11.53
CA PHE A 336 -1.89 -20.89 11.09
C PHE A 336 -2.55 -22.27 11.01
N GLU A 337 -3.86 -22.31 11.15
CA GLU A 337 -4.66 -23.53 11.15
C GLU A 337 -5.22 -23.87 9.76
N TYR A 338 -5.34 -22.85 8.88
CA TYR A 338 -5.88 -23.02 7.52
C TYR A 338 -5.40 -21.96 6.53
N LEU A 339 -5.56 -22.29 5.25
CA LEU A 339 -5.35 -21.42 4.11
C LEU A 339 -6.59 -21.49 3.20
N VAL A 340 -7.08 -20.35 2.76
CA VAL A 340 -8.15 -20.26 1.77
C VAL A 340 -7.55 -19.77 0.45
N ILE A 341 -7.60 -20.61 -0.58
CA ILE A 341 -7.15 -20.26 -1.93
C ILE A 341 -8.31 -19.65 -2.69
N SER A 342 -8.14 -18.41 -3.14
CA SER A 342 -9.18 -17.59 -3.75
C SER A 342 -8.69 -17.01 -5.09
N ASP A 343 -8.24 -17.87 -6.00
CA ASP A 343 -7.76 -17.47 -7.31
C ASP A 343 -8.85 -16.72 -8.11
N HIS A 344 -8.46 -15.87 -9.05
CA HIS A 344 -9.38 -15.07 -9.86
C HIS A 344 -10.27 -15.92 -10.76
N SER A 345 -11.51 -15.45 -10.95
CA SER A 345 -12.49 -16.05 -11.84
C SER A 345 -12.21 -15.74 -13.33
N LYS A 346 -12.91 -16.45 -14.22
CA LYS A 346 -12.61 -16.48 -15.67
C LYS A 346 -12.66 -15.11 -16.36
N SER A 347 -13.46 -14.16 -15.89
CA SER A 347 -13.54 -12.82 -16.50
C SER A 347 -12.31 -11.96 -16.22
N ALA A 348 -11.52 -12.29 -15.20
CA ALA A 348 -10.23 -11.67 -14.92
C ALA A 348 -9.12 -12.18 -15.86
N GLY A 349 -9.30 -12.02 -17.17
CA GLY A 349 -8.34 -12.49 -18.17
C GLY A 349 -6.91 -11.92 -18.01
N TYR A 350 -6.78 -10.72 -17.47
CA TYR A 350 -5.49 -10.09 -17.15
C TYR A 350 -4.72 -10.81 -16.02
N ALA A 351 -5.46 -11.51 -15.15
CA ALA A 351 -4.92 -12.26 -14.02
C ALA A 351 -4.92 -13.79 -14.27
N ASN A 352 -5.07 -14.24 -15.52
CA ASN A 352 -5.14 -15.65 -15.87
C ASN A 352 -6.26 -16.41 -15.11
N GLY A 353 -7.43 -15.79 -14.96
CA GLY A 353 -8.57 -16.32 -14.21
C GLY A 353 -8.99 -17.74 -14.65
N LEU A 354 -9.56 -18.51 -13.74
CA LEU A 354 -9.77 -19.94 -13.90
C LEU A 354 -10.99 -20.23 -14.79
N SER A 355 -10.84 -21.13 -15.78
CA SER A 355 -11.98 -21.78 -16.43
C SER A 355 -12.57 -22.87 -15.53
N VAL A 356 -13.76 -23.36 -15.84
CA VAL A 356 -14.44 -24.45 -15.09
C VAL A 356 -13.54 -25.69 -15.01
N GLU A 357 -12.92 -26.07 -16.12
CA GLU A 357 -12.01 -27.21 -16.15
C GLU A 357 -10.78 -27.03 -15.26
N ARG A 358 -10.29 -25.79 -15.16
CA ARG A 358 -9.18 -25.47 -14.27
C ARG A 358 -9.60 -25.48 -12.79
N ILE A 359 -10.83 -25.09 -12.48
CA ILE A 359 -11.41 -25.19 -11.13
C ILE A 359 -11.45 -26.66 -10.71
N GLU A 360 -11.99 -27.55 -11.54
CA GLU A 360 -12.06 -28.99 -11.26
C GLU A 360 -10.66 -29.57 -10.99
N ALA A 361 -9.69 -29.21 -11.82
CA ALA A 361 -8.31 -29.65 -11.66
C ALA A 361 -7.69 -29.12 -10.37
N GLN A 362 -7.93 -27.86 -10.00
CA GLN A 362 -7.44 -27.24 -8.78
C GLN A 362 -8.08 -27.88 -7.54
N HIS A 363 -9.40 -28.13 -7.56
CA HIS A 363 -10.10 -28.80 -6.48
C HIS A 363 -9.52 -30.18 -6.18
N LYS A 364 -9.29 -30.96 -7.24
CA LYS A 364 -8.62 -32.27 -7.12
C LYS A 364 -7.23 -32.14 -6.51
N TYR A 365 -6.45 -31.16 -6.96
CA TYR A 365 -5.11 -30.91 -6.42
C TYR A 365 -5.15 -30.50 -4.93
N ILE A 366 -6.12 -29.64 -4.53
CA ILE A 366 -6.32 -29.27 -3.13
C ILE A 366 -6.71 -30.50 -2.28
N ASP A 367 -7.58 -31.38 -2.79
CA ASP A 367 -7.97 -32.61 -2.09
C ASP A 367 -6.75 -33.54 -1.89
N GLU A 368 -5.88 -33.67 -2.88
CA GLU A 368 -4.64 -34.44 -2.80
C GLU A 368 -3.68 -33.84 -1.76
N LEU A 369 -3.57 -32.51 -1.68
CA LEU A 369 -2.75 -31.85 -0.64
C LEU A 369 -3.36 -32.04 0.74
N ASN A 370 -4.66 -31.85 0.90
CA ASN A 370 -5.35 -32.02 2.18
C ASN A 370 -5.23 -33.44 2.73
N SER A 371 -5.16 -34.45 1.85
CA SER A 371 -4.93 -35.84 2.27
C SER A 371 -3.59 -36.10 2.94
N LYS A 372 -2.60 -35.21 2.73
CA LYS A 372 -1.23 -35.30 3.25
C LYS A 372 -0.99 -34.37 4.44
N LEU A 373 -1.86 -33.39 4.66
CA LEU A 373 -1.71 -32.39 5.72
C LEU A 373 -2.34 -32.90 7.03
N ASN A 374 -1.64 -32.66 8.14
CA ASN A 374 -2.13 -32.98 9.49
C ASN A 374 -2.27 -31.68 10.30
N GLY A 375 -3.45 -31.43 10.87
CA GLY A 375 -3.70 -30.25 11.68
C GLY A 375 -3.75 -28.92 10.93
N PHE A 376 -3.78 -28.98 9.58
CA PHE A 376 -3.90 -27.83 8.69
C PHE A 376 -4.83 -28.17 7.54
N ARG A 377 -5.63 -27.19 7.08
CA ARG A 377 -6.59 -27.38 5.98
C ARG A 377 -6.48 -26.28 4.92
N ILE A 378 -6.53 -26.67 3.66
CA ILE A 378 -6.69 -25.77 2.53
C ILE A 378 -8.17 -25.80 2.12
N PHE A 379 -8.81 -24.62 2.13
CA PHE A 379 -10.18 -24.45 1.65
C PHE A 379 -10.20 -24.04 0.19
N LYS A 380 -11.17 -24.57 -0.54
CA LYS A 380 -11.45 -24.26 -1.94
C LYS A 380 -12.28 -22.99 -2.00
N SER A 381 -11.76 -21.93 -2.57
CA SER A 381 -12.49 -20.68 -2.77
C SER A 381 -12.19 -20.11 -4.15
N ILE A 382 -12.94 -19.11 -4.51
CA ILE A 382 -12.77 -18.32 -5.74
C ILE A 382 -13.04 -16.86 -5.41
N GLU A 383 -12.22 -15.95 -5.93
CA GLU A 383 -12.58 -14.56 -6.03
C GLU A 383 -13.39 -14.36 -7.32
N ALA A 384 -14.72 -14.47 -7.18
CA ALA A 384 -15.64 -14.34 -8.30
C ALA A 384 -15.89 -12.87 -8.63
N ASP A 385 -15.64 -12.50 -9.88
CA ASP A 385 -15.98 -11.16 -10.37
C ASP A 385 -17.48 -10.92 -10.29
N ILE A 386 -17.85 -9.77 -9.70
CA ILE A 386 -19.20 -9.22 -9.79
C ILE A 386 -19.32 -8.56 -11.16
N LEU A 387 -20.14 -9.13 -12.05
CA LEU A 387 -20.34 -8.65 -13.41
C LEU A 387 -21.13 -7.31 -13.46
N GLY A 388 -21.29 -6.76 -14.63
CA GLY A 388 -21.91 -5.44 -14.80
C GLY A 388 -23.37 -5.36 -14.38
N ASP A 389 -24.09 -6.47 -14.32
CA ASP A 389 -25.48 -6.61 -13.85
C ASP A 389 -25.58 -7.05 -12.38
N GLY A 390 -24.43 -7.32 -11.74
CA GLY A 390 -24.34 -7.79 -10.35
C GLY A 390 -24.37 -9.31 -10.20
N SER A 391 -24.48 -10.08 -11.30
CA SER A 391 -24.30 -11.54 -11.25
C SER A 391 -22.84 -11.91 -10.99
N LEU A 392 -22.60 -13.11 -10.44
CA LEU A 392 -21.25 -13.66 -10.31
C LEU A 392 -20.81 -14.32 -11.62
N ASP A 393 -19.50 -14.45 -11.80
CA ASP A 393 -18.86 -14.87 -13.05
C ASP A 393 -19.09 -16.36 -13.43
N TYR A 394 -19.66 -17.16 -12.55
CA TYR A 394 -19.98 -18.58 -12.80
C TYR A 394 -21.47 -18.86 -12.57
N ASP A 395 -21.91 -19.97 -13.13
CA ASP A 395 -23.23 -20.52 -12.84
C ASP A 395 -23.30 -21.17 -11.45
N ASP A 396 -24.51 -21.40 -10.97
CA ASP A 396 -24.78 -21.97 -9.65
C ASP A 396 -24.14 -23.35 -9.45
N GLU A 397 -24.07 -24.18 -10.51
CA GLU A 397 -23.47 -25.51 -10.44
C GLU A 397 -21.99 -25.44 -10.13
N THR A 398 -21.26 -24.50 -10.77
CA THR A 398 -19.85 -24.24 -10.52
C THR A 398 -19.65 -23.61 -9.13
N LEU A 399 -20.44 -22.60 -8.78
CA LEU A 399 -20.32 -21.91 -7.47
C LEU A 399 -20.56 -22.86 -6.29
N ALA A 400 -21.48 -23.84 -6.43
CA ALA A 400 -21.78 -24.84 -5.40
C ALA A 400 -20.59 -25.78 -5.09
N THR A 401 -19.53 -25.82 -5.92
CA THR A 401 -18.36 -26.68 -5.71
C THR A 401 -17.33 -26.11 -4.73
N PHE A 402 -17.45 -24.83 -4.39
CA PHE A 402 -16.52 -24.16 -3.48
C PHE A 402 -16.95 -24.27 -2.01
N ASP A 403 -15.97 -24.27 -1.10
CA ASP A 403 -16.22 -24.15 0.33
C ASP A 403 -16.72 -22.74 0.68
N LEU A 404 -16.24 -21.71 -0.03
CA LEU A 404 -16.70 -20.32 0.07
C LEU A 404 -16.39 -19.53 -1.22
N VAL A 405 -17.16 -18.47 -1.45
CA VAL A 405 -17.04 -17.59 -2.62
C VAL A 405 -16.87 -16.15 -2.13
N ILE A 406 -15.80 -15.50 -2.60
CA ILE A 406 -15.55 -14.08 -2.38
C ILE A 406 -16.04 -13.33 -3.62
N ALA A 407 -17.00 -12.43 -3.43
CA ALA A 407 -17.54 -11.62 -4.52
C ALA A 407 -16.84 -10.27 -4.57
N SER A 408 -16.18 -9.92 -5.68
CA SER A 408 -15.36 -8.73 -5.82
C SER A 408 -15.61 -7.97 -7.12
N VAL A 409 -15.46 -6.64 -7.12
CA VAL A 409 -15.57 -5.79 -8.30
C VAL A 409 -14.19 -5.45 -8.84
N HIS A 410 -13.85 -5.92 -10.05
CA HIS A 410 -12.56 -5.62 -10.69
C HIS A 410 -12.67 -4.78 -11.97
N SER A 411 -13.87 -4.64 -12.53
CA SER A 411 -14.11 -3.94 -13.80
C SER A 411 -15.10 -2.79 -13.62
N ASN A 412 -15.06 -1.80 -14.53
CA ASN A 412 -16.01 -0.68 -14.56
C ASN A 412 -16.08 0.08 -13.21
N LEU A 413 -14.95 0.31 -12.57
CA LEU A 413 -14.85 0.92 -11.24
C LEU A 413 -15.34 2.38 -11.18
N LYS A 414 -15.43 3.06 -12.33
CA LYS A 414 -15.99 4.42 -12.43
C LYS A 414 -17.52 4.33 -12.59
N MET A 415 -18.23 4.07 -11.52
CA MET A 415 -19.68 3.97 -11.45
C MET A 415 -20.27 5.13 -10.65
N ASN A 416 -21.52 5.50 -10.93
CA ASN A 416 -22.32 6.28 -10.00
C ASN A 416 -22.83 5.37 -8.87
N GLU A 417 -23.36 5.98 -7.80
CA GLU A 417 -23.86 5.26 -6.63
C GLU A 417 -24.98 4.26 -6.98
N GLU A 418 -25.95 4.67 -7.81
CA GLU A 418 -27.06 3.80 -8.22
C GLU A 418 -26.57 2.50 -8.86
N LYS A 419 -25.61 2.62 -9.80
CA LYS A 419 -25.02 1.47 -10.47
C LYS A 419 -24.20 0.60 -9.54
N ALA A 420 -23.41 1.22 -8.68
CA ALA A 420 -22.57 0.52 -7.69
C ALA A 420 -23.45 -0.24 -6.69
N MET A 421 -24.46 0.43 -6.13
CA MET A 421 -25.41 -0.18 -5.21
C MET A 421 -26.14 -1.37 -5.85
N MET A 422 -26.74 -1.21 -7.05
CA MET A 422 -27.41 -2.29 -7.76
C MET A 422 -26.48 -3.50 -7.95
N ARG A 423 -25.25 -3.25 -8.39
CA ARG A 423 -24.27 -4.27 -8.71
C ARG A 423 -23.84 -5.07 -7.47
N VAL A 424 -23.52 -4.37 -6.38
CA VAL A 424 -23.07 -4.99 -5.13
C VAL A 424 -24.23 -5.68 -4.41
N MET A 425 -25.42 -5.07 -4.38
CA MET A 425 -26.62 -5.68 -3.77
C MET A 425 -27.01 -6.98 -4.43
N ASN A 426 -27.03 -7.03 -5.77
CA ASN A 426 -27.34 -8.27 -6.49
C ASN A 426 -26.34 -9.40 -6.18
N ALA A 427 -25.05 -9.05 -6.03
CA ALA A 427 -24.03 -10.02 -5.65
C ALA A 427 -24.19 -10.52 -4.20
N ILE A 428 -24.58 -9.65 -3.25
CA ILE A 428 -24.86 -10.03 -1.87
C ILE A 428 -26.08 -10.96 -1.79
N GLU A 429 -27.09 -10.74 -2.63
CA GLU A 429 -28.31 -11.57 -2.68
C GLU A 429 -28.09 -12.93 -3.36
N ASN A 430 -26.94 -13.15 -4.01
CA ASN A 430 -26.59 -14.45 -4.56
C ASN A 430 -26.35 -15.47 -3.44
N PRO A 431 -27.04 -16.64 -3.44
CA PRO A 431 -26.99 -17.60 -2.34
C PRO A 431 -25.61 -18.25 -2.12
N TYR A 432 -24.69 -18.13 -3.08
CA TYR A 432 -23.33 -18.67 -2.99
C TYR A 432 -22.32 -17.64 -2.50
N THR A 433 -22.65 -16.36 -2.45
CA THR A 433 -21.76 -15.33 -1.92
C THR A 433 -21.55 -15.54 -0.42
N THR A 434 -20.33 -15.81 -0.02
CA THR A 434 -19.94 -16.00 1.38
C THR A 434 -19.30 -14.74 1.95
N ILE A 435 -18.44 -14.08 1.16
CA ILE A 435 -17.67 -12.90 1.56
C ILE A 435 -17.80 -11.83 0.49
N LEU A 436 -18.06 -10.59 0.90
CA LEU A 436 -17.93 -9.42 0.06
C LEU A 436 -16.49 -8.91 0.18
N GLY A 437 -15.69 -9.08 -0.89
CA GLY A 437 -14.29 -8.71 -0.96
C GLY A 437 -14.10 -7.23 -1.26
N HIS A 438 -13.07 -6.59 -0.65
CA HIS A 438 -12.66 -5.17 -0.81
C HIS A 438 -13.77 -4.26 -1.37
N MET A 439 -14.81 -4.13 -0.59
CA MET A 439 -16.15 -3.68 -1.05
C MET A 439 -16.20 -2.28 -1.67
N THR A 440 -15.26 -1.40 -1.40
CA THR A 440 -15.24 -0.05 -2.01
C THR A 440 -14.42 0.01 -3.29
N GLY A 441 -13.56 -0.98 -3.53
CA GLY A 441 -12.62 -1.01 -4.66
C GLY A 441 -11.58 0.09 -4.62
N ARG A 442 -11.35 0.73 -3.45
CA ARG A 442 -10.34 1.78 -3.28
C ARG A 442 -8.93 1.23 -3.41
N LEU A 443 -8.02 2.11 -3.77
CA LEU A 443 -6.58 1.93 -3.60
C LEU A 443 -6.03 3.21 -2.98
N LEU A 444 -5.56 3.13 -1.75
CA LEU A 444 -5.01 4.26 -1.01
C LEU A 444 -3.94 4.99 -1.83
N LEU A 445 -3.95 6.29 -1.78
CA LEU A 445 -3.05 7.19 -2.52
C LEU A 445 -3.05 7.00 -4.05
N SER A 446 -4.01 6.23 -4.60
CA SER A 446 -4.05 5.93 -6.03
C SER A 446 -5.43 6.06 -6.67
N ARG A 447 -6.47 5.57 -6.02
CA ARG A 447 -7.84 5.56 -6.57
C ARG A 447 -8.86 5.61 -5.44
N ALA A 448 -9.76 6.59 -5.49
CA ALA A 448 -10.94 6.60 -4.63
C ALA A 448 -11.81 5.35 -4.90
N GLY A 449 -12.51 4.89 -3.89
CA GLY A 449 -13.56 3.89 -4.05
C GLY A 449 -14.73 4.40 -4.87
N TYR A 450 -15.53 3.50 -5.42
CA TYR A 450 -16.81 3.88 -6.00
C TYR A 450 -17.81 4.22 -4.89
N PRO A 451 -18.77 5.15 -5.14
CA PRO A 451 -19.69 5.58 -4.10
C PRO A 451 -20.66 4.47 -3.71
N LEU A 452 -20.83 4.27 -2.39
CA LEU A 452 -21.72 3.28 -1.79
C LEU A 452 -22.44 3.87 -0.59
N ASP A 453 -23.68 3.45 -0.35
CA ASP A 453 -24.35 3.56 0.95
C ASP A 453 -23.89 2.40 1.83
N HIS A 454 -22.83 2.63 2.62
CA HIS A 454 -22.20 1.60 3.46
C HIS A 454 -23.18 0.96 4.41
N LYS A 455 -24.10 1.75 5.01
CA LYS A 455 -25.09 1.20 5.93
C LYS A 455 -26.01 0.20 5.25
N LYS A 456 -26.53 0.52 4.06
CA LYS A 456 -27.39 -0.41 3.31
C LYS A 456 -26.65 -1.68 2.90
N ILE A 457 -25.37 -1.57 2.51
CA ILE A 457 -24.54 -2.73 2.19
C ILE A 457 -24.36 -3.62 3.44
N ILE A 458 -24.02 -3.03 4.58
CA ILE A 458 -23.86 -3.78 5.84
C ILE A 458 -25.19 -4.47 6.23
N ASP A 459 -26.30 -3.74 6.18
CA ASP A 459 -27.63 -4.31 6.49
C ASP A 459 -27.98 -5.47 5.54
N ALA A 460 -27.65 -5.35 4.25
CA ALA A 460 -27.87 -6.43 3.27
C ALA A 460 -26.96 -7.65 3.53
N CYS A 461 -25.70 -7.44 3.85
CA CYS A 461 -24.79 -8.52 4.23
C CYS A 461 -25.28 -9.27 5.45
N VAL A 462 -25.77 -8.57 6.46
CA VAL A 462 -26.39 -9.19 7.65
C VAL A 462 -27.60 -10.01 7.28
N ALA A 463 -28.50 -9.46 6.44
CA ALA A 463 -29.73 -10.14 6.02
C ALA A 463 -29.48 -11.43 5.20
N ASN A 464 -28.38 -11.46 4.43
CA ASN A 464 -28.02 -12.58 3.58
C ASN A 464 -26.91 -13.48 4.17
N SER A 465 -26.46 -13.21 5.40
CA SER A 465 -25.36 -13.94 6.07
C SER A 465 -24.02 -13.86 5.30
N VAL A 466 -23.77 -12.75 4.60
CA VAL A 466 -22.53 -12.47 3.91
C VAL A 466 -21.57 -11.77 4.85
N VAL A 467 -20.32 -12.21 4.91
CA VAL A 467 -19.26 -11.59 5.69
C VAL A 467 -18.61 -10.47 4.86
N ILE A 468 -18.31 -9.33 5.51
CA ILE A 468 -17.56 -8.25 4.86
C ILE A 468 -16.07 -8.44 5.15
N GLU A 469 -15.27 -8.42 4.11
CA GLU A 469 -13.82 -8.47 4.23
C GLU A 469 -13.27 -7.13 4.75
N LEU A 470 -12.32 -7.18 5.68
CA LEU A 470 -11.33 -6.15 5.87
C LEU A 470 -10.07 -6.58 5.11
N ASN A 471 -9.94 -6.13 3.86
CA ASN A 471 -8.81 -6.50 3.03
C ASN A 471 -7.50 -5.91 3.57
N ALA A 472 -6.57 -6.77 3.97
CA ALA A 472 -5.34 -6.37 4.64
C ALA A 472 -4.21 -5.97 3.67
N HIS A 473 -4.47 -5.92 2.35
CA HIS A 473 -3.46 -5.46 1.41
C HIS A 473 -3.07 -4.00 1.72
N PRO A 474 -1.76 -3.68 1.90
CA PRO A 474 -1.31 -2.35 2.35
C PRO A 474 -1.84 -1.16 1.55
N ARG A 475 -2.13 -1.36 0.26
CA ARG A 475 -2.70 -0.33 -0.61
C ARG A 475 -4.22 -0.30 -0.63
N ARG A 476 -4.89 -1.21 0.07
CA ARG A 476 -6.35 -1.26 0.13
C ARG A 476 -6.87 -0.88 1.51
N LEU A 477 -6.55 -1.71 2.54
CA LEU A 477 -7.19 -1.65 3.86
C LEU A 477 -8.69 -1.36 3.72
N ASP A 478 -9.37 -2.18 2.89
CA ASP A 478 -10.73 -1.98 2.42
C ASP A 478 -11.63 -3.11 2.95
N ILE A 479 -12.53 -2.83 3.76
CA ILE A 479 -13.04 -1.55 4.32
C ILE A 479 -12.12 -1.02 5.44
N ASP A 480 -12.24 0.29 5.75
CA ASP A 480 -11.59 0.92 6.89
C ASP A 480 -12.05 0.28 8.21
N TRP A 481 -11.11 0.03 9.13
CA TRP A 481 -11.39 -0.58 10.43
C TRP A 481 -12.20 0.32 11.36
#